data_7ff04139b1facdf075fd2ef49db5d177
#
_entry.id   7ff04139b1facdf075fd2ef49db5d177
#
_cell.length_a   1.000
_cell.length_b   1.000
_cell.length_c   1.000
_cell.angle_alpha   90.00
_cell.angle_beta   90.00
_cell.angle_gamma   90.00
#
_symmetry.space_group_name_H-M   'P 1'
#
loop_
_entity.id
_entity.type
_entity.pdbx_description
1 polymer ?
#
loop_
_entity_poly.entity_id
_entity_poly.type
_entity_poly.pdbx_seq_one_letter_code
_entity_poly.pdbx_strand_id
1 'polypeptide(L)'
;CDRRQRQMCIRDRNRRFLRTEVLLGHEGMERLRGARVMVVGLGAVGGYALEALARAGVGHLTLVDFDVFDESNINRQILALSSTVGRKKTEVARERVLDINPDCDVKIIETFVNADTLPQLLAEPVDYVVDAIDALNPKCCLMEMLYRNGIPFISSMGAALKTDVSRIGLRRLSRTENCSLARFVRKRLKRRGVDIGKIVCVSSDEQVNLPATALFDDNENDANPVVSGGRNGRKRLTMGSLPTVTAIFGLTIAGEIIKNISRRADSER
;
A
#
# COMPACT_ATOMS: atom_id res chain seq x y z
N CYS A 1 35.87 14.59 -16.25
CA CYS A 1 35.75 13.37 -15.42
C CYS A 1 36.47 12.24 -16.12
N ASP A 2 37.58 11.80 -15.53
CA ASP A 2 38.52 10.83 -16.13
C ASP A 2 37.84 9.46 -16.29
N ARG A 3 38.18 8.76 -17.38
CA ARG A 3 37.67 7.41 -17.71
C ARG A 3 37.90 6.41 -16.56
N ARG A 4 38.97 6.58 -15.76
CA ARG A 4 39.27 5.78 -14.57
C ARG A 4 38.33 6.09 -13.40
N GLN A 5 37.94 7.35 -13.19
CA GLN A 5 36.94 7.73 -12.19
C GLN A 5 35.55 7.17 -12.55
N ARG A 6 35.17 7.17 -13.85
CA ARG A 6 33.92 6.52 -14.28
C ARG A 6 33.94 5.00 -14.07
N GLN A 7 35.09 4.33 -14.28
CA GLN A 7 35.20 2.88 -14.04
C GLN A 7 35.24 2.53 -12.55
N MET A 8 35.79 3.41 -11.67
CA MET A 8 35.77 3.22 -10.22
C MET A 8 34.37 3.42 -9.65
N CYS A 9 33.62 4.42 -10.12
CA CYS A 9 32.20 4.61 -9.76
C CYS A 9 31.29 3.46 -10.21
N ILE A 10 31.66 2.71 -11.26
CA ILE A 10 30.89 1.57 -11.75
C ILE A 10 31.12 0.31 -10.90
N ARG A 11 32.29 0.16 -10.24
CA ARG A 11 32.61 -1.02 -9.43
C ARG A 11 31.86 -1.07 -8.07
N ASP A 12 31.47 0.09 -7.52
CA ASP A 12 30.73 0.19 -6.23
C ASP A 12 29.21 0.25 -6.39
N ARG A 13 28.71 0.20 -7.61
CA ARG A 13 27.26 0.19 -7.86
C ARG A 13 26.65 -1.12 -7.40
N ASN A 14 25.66 -1.07 -6.51
CA ASN A 14 24.90 -2.26 -6.12
C ASN A 14 24.24 -2.87 -7.39
N ARG A 15 24.77 -4.01 -7.84
CA ARG A 15 24.34 -4.66 -9.10
C ARG A 15 22.85 -5.03 -9.09
N ARG A 16 22.24 -5.17 -7.92
CA ARG A 16 20.80 -5.46 -7.74
C ARG A 16 19.93 -4.38 -8.36
N PHE A 17 20.32 -3.10 -8.25
CA PHE A 17 19.53 -1.94 -8.68
C PHE A 17 20.08 -1.26 -9.95
N LEU A 18 21.05 -1.86 -10.62
CA LEU A 18 21.69 -1.25 -11.78
C LEU A 18 20.70 -0.81 -12.86
N ARG A 19 19.68 -1.63 -13.16
CA ARG A 19 18.67 -1.30 -14.18
C ARG A 19 17.76 -0.15 -13.73
N THR A 20 17.45 -0.08 -12.45
CA THR A 20 16.69 1.03 -11.86
C THR A 20 17.51 2.32 -11.93
N GLU A 21 18.80 2.25 -11.59
CA GLU A 21 19.70 3.40 -11.63
C GLU A 21 19.93 3.90 -13.07
N VAL A 22 20.03 3.02 -14.06
CA VAL A 22 20.12 3.41 -15.48
C VAL A 22 18.87 4.18 -15.93
N LEU A 23 17.69 3.80 -15.42
CA LEU A 23 16.42 4.42 -15.79
C LEU A 23 16.17 5.75 -15.06
N LEU A 24 16.44 5.79 -13.74
CA LEU A 24 16.10 6.92 -12.88
C LEU A 24 17.28 7.90 -12.64
N GLY A 25 18.47 7.53 -13.08
CA GLY A 25 19.70 8.25 -12.81
C GLY A 25 20.22 8.02 -11.38
N HIS A 26 21.48 8.43 -11.15
CA HIS A 26 22.14 8.29 -9.85
C HIS A 26 21.40 9.05 -8.73
N GLU A 27 21.03 10.31 -8.99
CA GLU A 27 20.31 11.14 -8.02
C GLU A 27 18.93 10.57 -7.66
N GLY A 28 18.19 10.05 -8.65
CA GLY A 28 16.91 9.38 -8.41
C GLY A 28 17.06 8.14 -7.54
N MET A 29 18.15 7.40 -7.71
CA MET A 29 18.48 6.23 -6.91
C MET A 29 18.87 6.60 -5.48
N GLU A 30 19.66 7.67 -5.28
CA GLU A 30 20.00 8.18 -3.94
C GLU A 30 18.75 8.65 -3.18
N ARG A 31 17.82 9.31 -3.87
CA ARG A 31 16.54 9.69 -3.26
C ARG A 31 15.72 8.47 -2.81
N LEU A 32 15.68 7.40 -3.61
CA LEU A 32 15.01 6.15 -3.22
C LEU A 32 15.68 5.48 -2.03
N ARG A 33 17.01 5.46 -1.98
CA ARG A 33 17.77 4.91 -0.84
C ARG A 33 17.54 5.68 0.45
N GLY A 34 17.41 7.01 0.38
CA GLY A 34 17.10 7.85 1.54
C GLY A 34 15.63 7.89 1.94
N ALA A 35 14.72 7.38 1.09
CA ALA A 35 13.29 7.50 1.30
C ALA A 35 12.77 6.56 2.39
N ARG A 36 11.86 7.09 3.23
CA ARG A 36 11.13 6.36 4.27
C ARG A 36 9.71 6.13 3.81
N VAL A 37 9.37 4.89 3.45
CA VAL A 37 8.04 4.53 2.98
C VAL A 37 7.36 3.58 3.97
N MET A 38 6.15 3.93 4.39
CA MET A 38 5.33 3.09 5.24
C MET A 38 4.30 2.34 4.40
N VAL A 39 4.19 1.03 4.60
CA VAL A 39 3.15 0.20 3.97
C VAL A 39 2.20 -0.29 5.05
N VAL A 40 0.95 0.17 4.99
CA VAL A 40 -0.11 -0.16 5.94
C VAL A 40 -1.08 -1.14 5.31
N GLY A 41 -1.08 -2.38 5.83
CA GLY A 41 -1.75 -3.54 5.24
C GLY A 41 -0.82 -4.32 4.29
N LEU A 42 -0.45 -5.55 4.66
CA LEU A 42 0.45 -6.43 3.91
C LEU A 42 -0.30 -7.59 3.22
N GLY A 43 -1.56 -7.33 2.89
CA GLY A 43 -2.42 -8.27 2.18
C GLY A 43 -2.19 -8.30 0.67
N ALA A 44 -3.29 -8.50 -0.07
CA ALA A 44 -3.27 -8.72 -1.51
C ALA A 44 -2.76 -7.53 -2.35
N VAL A 45 -2.91 -6.30 -1.88
CA VAL A 45 -2.40 -5.10 -2.57
C VAL A 45 -1.07 -4.66 -1.98
N GLY A 46 -1.00 -4.56 -0.64
CA GLY A 46 0.20 -4.06 0.04
C GLY A 46 1.42 -4.95 -0.16
N GLY A 47 1.25 -6.27 -0.23
CA GLY A 47 2.35 -7.20 -0.53
C GLY A 47 3.00 -6.94 -1.88
N TYR A 48 2.22 -6.69 -2.93
CA TYR A 48 2.77 -6.35 -4.26
C TYR A 48 3.37 -4.94 -4.31
N ALA A 49 2.78 -3.98 -3.58
CA ALA A 49 3.39 -2.65 -3.46
C ALA A 49 4.74 -2.73 -2.76
N LEU A 50 4.83 -3.47 -1.66
CA LEU A 50 6.06 -3.73 -0.92
C LEU A 50 7.14 -4.38 -1.79
N GLU A 51 6.79 -5.44 -2.51
CA GLU A 51 7.70 -6.15 -3.44
C GLU A 51 8.32 -5.19 -4.45
N ALA A 52 7.52 -4.32 -5.06
CA ALA A 52 7.99 -3.35 -6.04
C ALA A 52 8.87 -2.26 -5.42
N LEU A 53 8.51 -1.73 -4.24
CA LEU A 53 9.30 -0.73 -3.52
C LEU A 53 10.67 -1.27 -3.11
N ALA A 54 10.72 -2.49 -2.57
CA ALA A 54 11.98 -3.16 -2.20
C ALA A 54 12.88 -3.38 -3.44
N ARG A 55 12.30 -3.83 -4.56
CA ARG A 55 13.02 -4.05 -5.83
C ARG A 55 13.46 -2.77 -6.51
N ALA A 56 12.81 -1.65 -6.25
CA ALA A 56 13.25 -0.34 -6.72
C ALA A 56 14.39 0.26 -5.90
N GLY A 57 14.70 -0.30 -4.72
CA GLY A 57 15.81 0.13 -3.87
C GLY A 57 15.42 1.21 -2.86
N VAL A 58 14.16 1.23 -2.42
CA VAL A 58 13.75 2.05 -1.26
C VAL A 58 14.54 1.59 -0.04
N GLY A 59 15.18 2.55 0.66
CA GLY A 59 16.15 2.23 1.71
C GLY A 59 15.53 2.06 3.09
N HIS A 60 14.35 2.64 3.37
CA HIS A 60 13.70 2.51 4.68
C HIS A 60 12.23 2.14 4.48
N LEU A 61 11.82 1.00 5.03
CA LEU A 61 10.46 0.48 4.94
C LEU A 61 9.89 0.22 6.33
N THR A 62 8.74 0.85 6.63
CA THR A 62 7.95 0.54 7.82
C THR A 62 6.74 -0.30 7.41
N LEU A 63 6.63 -1.50 7.95
CA LEU A 63 5.64 -2.51 7.59
C LEU A 63 4.63 -2.65 8.72
N VAL A 64 3.35 -2.38 8.42
CA VAL A 64 2.29 -2.35 9.42
C VAL A 64 1.20 -3.34 9.05
N ASP A 65 1.01 -4.35 9.86
CA ASP A 65 -0.09 -5.31 9.79
C ASP A 65 -0.23 -6.01 11.14
N PHE A 66 -1.41 -6.53 11.45
CA PHE A 66 -1.68 -7.26 12.71
C PHE A 66 -1.99 -8.75 12.49
N ASP A 67 -2.15 -9.15 11.21
CA ASP A 67 -2.62 -10.46 10.81
C ASP A 67 -1.52 -11.50 10.67
N VAL A 68 -1.95 -12.76 10.61
CA VAL A 68 -1.17 -13.92 10.15
C VAL A 68 -1.64 -14.35 8.76
N PHE A 69 -0.80 -15.09 8.03
CA PHE A 69 -1.21 -15.68 6.76
C PHE A 69 -2.13 -16.88 6.98
N ASP A 70 -3.21 -16.92 6.20
CA ASP A 70 -4.16 -18.02 6.12
C ASP A 70 -4.09 -18.68 4.74
N GLU A 71 -4.42 -19.98 4.64
CA GLU A 71 -4.43 -20.71 3.38
C GLU A 71 -5.28 -20.04 2.31
N SER A 72 -6.42 -19.45 2.69
CA SER A 72 -7.30 -18.69 1.78
C SER A 72 -6.67 -17.42 1.21
N ASN A 73 -5.50 -17.01 1.69
CA ASN A 73 -4.76 -15.85 1.17
C ASN A 73 -3.88 -16.21 -0.04
N ILE A 74 -3.51 -17.48 -0.20
CA ILE A 74 -2.54 -17.96 -1.21
C ILE A 74 -2.95 -17.56 -2.62
N ASN A 75 -4.25 -17.54 -2.92
CA ASN A 75 -4.74 -17.23 -4.26
C ASN A 75 -4.41 -15.81 -4.75
N ARG A 76 -4.06 -14.86 -3.85
CA ARG A 76 -3.91 -13.45 -4.23
C ARG A 76 -2.86 -12.65 -3.46
N GLN A 77 -2.35 -13.14 -2.33
CA GLN A 77 -1.32 -12.44 -1.54
C GLN A 77 0.05 -13.02 -1.86
N ILE A 78 0.94 -12.24 -2.47
CA ILE A 78 2.25 -12.68 -2.96
C ILE A 78 3.14 -13.31 -1.87
N LEU A 79 2.97 -12.90 -0.62
CA LEU A 79 3.72 -13.39 0.53
C LEU A 79 3.09 -14.63 1.18
N ALA A 80 1.85 -14.99 0.80
CA ALA A 80 1.16 -16.16 1.30
C ALA A 80 1.54 -17.38 0.48
N LEU A 81 2.29 -18.27 1.08
CA LEU A 81 2.77 -19.54 0.54
C LEU A 81 2.42 -20.65 1.51
N SER A 82 2.42 -21.91 1.08
CA SER A 82 2.23 -23.05 1.99
C SER A 82 3.22 -23.02 3.18
N SER A 83 4.45 -22.53 2.94
CA SER A 83 5.49 -22.39 3.95
C SER A 83 5.31 -21.20 4.89
N THR A 84 4.41 -20.26 4.58
CA THR A 84 4.20 -19.05 5.38
C THR A 84 2.84 -18.98 6.06
N VAL A 85 1.94 -19.95 5.80
CA VAL A 85 0.66 -20.08 6.51
C VAL A 85 0.89 -20.17 8.02
N GLY A 86 0.12 -19.42 8.81
CA GLY A 86 0.25 -19.33 10.26
C GLY A 86 1.32 -18.35 10.76
N ARG A 87 2.18 -17.83 9.88
CA ARG A 87 3.21 -16.85 10.24
C ARG A 87 2.67 -15.42 10.16
N LYS A 88 3.23 -14.53 10.97
CA LYS A 88 2.88 -13.09 10.98
C LYS A 88 3.24 -12.45 9.65
N LYS A 89 2.32 -11.64 9.11
CA LYS A 89 2.54 -10.97 7.82
C LYS A 89 3.74 -10.04 7.83
N THR A 90 3.95 -9.33 8.92
CA THR A 90 5.07 -8.40 9.09
C THR A 90 6.43 -9.10 9.10
N GLU A 91 6.54 -10.26 9.77
CA GLU A 91 7.79 -11.04 9.82
C GLU A 91 8.17 -11.58 8.43
N VAL A 92 7.22 -12.23 7.75
CA VAL A 92 7.41 -12.77 6.39
C VAL A 92 7.75 -11.65 5.41
N ALA A 93 7.06 -10.51 5.51
CA ALA A 93 7.33 -9.35 4.68
C ALA A 93 8.74 -8.80 4.89
N ARG A 94 9.21 -8.70 6.15
CA ARG A 94 10.57 -8.29 6.48
C ARG A 94 11.61 -9.22 5.88
N GLU A 95 11.46 -10.53 6.06
CA GLU A 95 12.35 -11.53 5.47
C GLU A 95 12.42 -11.37 3.95
N ARG A 96 11.26 -11.21 3.30
CA ARG A 96 11.18 -11.00 1.86
C ARG A 96 11.89 -9.74 1.40
N VAL A 97 11.73 -8.62 2.11
CA VAL A 97 12.42 -7.36 1.79
C VAL A 97 13.92 -7.55 1.93
N LEU A 98 14.41 -8.14 3.02
CA LEU A 98 15.85 -8.30 3.27
C LEU A 98 16.51 -9.29 2.29
N ASP A 99 15.79 -10.27 1.76
CA ASP A 99 16.29 -11.14 0.69
C ASP A 99 16.43 -10.39 -0.65
N ILE A 100 15.55 -9.44 -0.93
CA ILE A 100 15.60 -8.57 -2.12
C ILE A 100 16.66 -7.47 -1.94
N ASN A 101 16.61 -6.76 -0.82
CA ASN A 101 17.43 -5.60 -0.48
C ASN A 101 18.00 -5.74 0.93
N PRO A 102 19.17 -6.40 1.10
CA PRO A 102 19.78 -6.64 2.41
C PRO A 102 20.14 -5.35 3.16
N ASP A 103 20.36 -4.25 2.42
CA ASP A 103 20.76 -2.94 2.99
C ASP A 103 19.53 -2.11 3.41
N CYS A 104 18.32 -2.60 3.22
CA CYS A 104 17.10 -1.91 3.61
C CYS A 104 16.92 -1.93 5.14
N ASP A 105 16.69 -0.76 5.71
CA ASP A 105 16.24 -0.64 7.09
C ASP A 105 14.74 -0.97 7.15
N VAL A 106 14.39 -2.08 7.79
CA VAL A 106 13.01 -2.60 7.84
C VAL A 106 12.49 -2.60 9.27
N LYS A 107 11.58 -1.69 9.54
CA LYS A 107 10.81 -1.63 10.79
C LYS A 107 9.48 -2.36 10.63
N ILE A 108 9.15 -3.26 11.57
CA ILE A 108 7.84 -3.92 11.63
C ILE A 108 7.02 -3.41 12.81
N ILE A 109 5.72 -3.21 12.60
CA ILE A 109 4.78 -2.75 13.62
C ILE A 109 3.54 -3.65 13.54
N GLU A 110 3.39 -4.50 14.54
CA GLU A 110 2.26 -5.42 14.68
C GLU A 110 1.12 -4.73 15.42
N THR A 111 0.31 -3.98 14.68
CA THR A 111 -0.81 -3.26 15.31
C THR A 111 -2.02 -3.16 14.39
N PHE A 112 -3.18 -3.15 15.00
CA PHE A 112 -4.42 -2.77 14.33
C PHE A 112 -4.51 -1.24 14.25
N VAL A 113 -4.72 -0.71 13.05
CA VAL A 113 -4.82 0.73 12.83
C VAL A 113 -6.16 1.26 13.28
N ASN A 114 -6.15 2.18 14.24
CA ASN A 114 -7.31 2.91 14.72
C ASN A 114 -6.89 4.32 15.17
N ALA A 115 -7.82 5.11 15.71
CA ALA A 115 -7.55 6.47 16.16
C ALA A 115 -6.50 6.53 17.29
N ASP A 116 -6.45 5.52 18.15
CA ASP A 116 -5.57 5.49 19.33
C ASP A 116 -4.14 5.10 18.95
N THR A 117 -3.97 4.21 17.93
CA THR A 117 -2.66 3.71 17.50
C THR A 117 -1.98 4.62 16.48
N LEU A 118 -2.74 5.42 15.73
CA LEU A 118 -2.22 6.30 14.68
C LEU A 118 -1.19 7.33 15.15
N PRO A 119 -1.33 8.02 16.31
CA PRO A 119 -0.32 8.99 16.76
C PRO A 119 1.06 8.36 16.95
N GLN A 120 1.13 7.16 17.52
CA GLN A 120 2.36 6.41 17.69
C GLN A 120 2.93 5.91 16.35
N LEU A 121 2.04 5.46 15.45
CA LEU A 121 2.41 4.96 14.12
C LEU A 121 3.09 6.04 13.29
N LEU A 122 2.65 7.29 13.40
CA LEU A 122 3.15 8.44 12.65
C LEU A 122 4.10 9.34 13.48
N ALA A 123 4.63 8.84 14.59
CA ALA A 123 5.56 9.61 15.44
C ALA A 123 6.91 9.83 14.76
N GLU A 124 7.34 8.92 13.91
CA GLU A 124 8.59 9.05 13.15
C GLU A 124 8.33 9.66 11.76
N PRO A 125 9.29 10.40 11.22
CA PRO A 125 9.16 10.97 9.88
C PRO A 125 8.94 9.89 8.81
N VAL A 126 7.98 10.11 7.93
CA VAL A 126 7.68 9.27 6.77
C VAL A 126 7.51 10.14 5.54
N ASP A 127 8.15 9.77 4.43
CA ASP A 127 8.09 10.53 3.17
C ASP A 127 6.87 10.15 2.34
N TYR A 128 6.41 8.90 2.45
CA TYR A 128 5.26 8.39 1.71
C TYR A 128 4.56 7.24 2.43
N VAL A 129 3.23 7.17 2.32
CA VAL A 129 2.45 6.06 2.89
C VAL A 129 1.65 5.35 1.80
N VAL A 130 1.75 4.01 1.78
CA VAL A 130 0.86 3.11 1.07
C VAL A 130 -0.28 2.72 1.99
N ASP A 131 -1.50 3.15 1.70
CA ASP A 131 -2.69 2.67 2.40
C ASP A 131 -3.34 1.52 1.62
N ALA A 132 -3.10 0.30 2.07
CA ALA A 132 -3.66 -0.93 1.53
C ALA A 132 -4.66 -1.61 2.49
N ILE A 133 -5.23 -0.85 3.43
CA ILE A 133 -6.27 -1.33 4.35
C ILE A 133 -7.57 -1.58 3.58
N ASP A 134 -8.25 -2.69 3.83
CA ASP A 134 -9.56 -3.03 3.24
C ASP A 134 -10.75 -2.65 4.13
N ALA A 135 -10.52 -2.45 5.43
CA ALA A 135 -11.55 -2.08 6.40
C ALA A 135 -11.83 -0.57 6.38
N LEU A 136 -13.11 -0.20 6.33
CA LEU A 136 -13.55 1.18 6.12
C LEU A 136 -13.12 2.14 7.23
N ASN A 137 -13.32 1.77 8.50
CA ASN A 137 -13.02 2.65 9.64
C ASN A 137 -11.53 2.94 9.79
N PRO A 138 -10.65 1.92 9.89
CA PRO A 138 -9.21 2.11 9.95
C PRO A 138 -8.68 2.93 8.77
N LYS A 139 -9.12 2.60 7.57
CA LYS A 139 -8.76 3.34 6.34
C LYS A 139 -9.10 4.82 6.44
N CYS A 140 -10.33 5.15 6.82
CA CYS A 140 -10.75 6.57 6.94
C CYS A 140 -9.98 7.31 8.04
N CYS A 141 -9.67 6.66 9.17
CA CYS A 141 -8.86 7.27 10.23
C CYS A 141 -7.43 7.53 9.74
N LEU A 142 -6.80 6.57 9.08
CA LEU A 142 -5.46 6.73 8.49
C LEU A 142 -5.44 7.87 7.46
N MET A 143 -6.35 7.83 6.47
CA MET A 143 -6.40 8.83 5.40
C MET A 143 -6.64 10.24 5.92
N GLU A 144 -7.51 10.42 6.93
CA GLU A 144 -7.76 11.70 7.58
C GLU A 144 -6.50 12.21 8.28
N MET A 145 -5.84 11.36 9.06
CA MET A 145 -4.62 11.74 9.79
C MET A 145 -3.49 12.14 8.85
N LEU A 146 -3.26 11.35 7.78
CA LEU A 146 -2.25 11.67 6.76
C LEU A 146 -2.57 12.99 6.05
N TYR A 147 -3.85 13.21 5.67
CA TYR A 147 -4.28 14.43 5.03
C TYR A 147 -4.06 15.67 5.91
N ARG A 148 -4.44 15.60 7.20
CA ARG A 148 -4.30 16.71 8.15
C ARG A 148 -2.84 17.06 8.45
N ASN A 149 -1.97 16.06 8.46
CA ASN A 149 -0.53 16.24 8.71
C ASN A 149 0.27 16.52 7.41
N GLY A 150 -0.38 16.61 6.26
CA GLY A 150 0.29 16.87 4.98
C GLY A 150 1.23 15.74 4.54
N ILE A 151 1.06 14.52 5.07
CA ILE A 151 1.90 13.38 4.71
C ILE A 151 1.43 12.82 3.37
N PRO A 152 2.33 12.69 2.35
CA PRO A 152 1.98 12.13 1.06
C PRO A 152 1.57 10.65 1.17
N PHE A 153 0.47 10.28 0.50
CA PHE A 153 0.02 8.89 0.47
C PHE A 153 -0.76 8.55 -0.80
N ILE A 154 -0.82 7.27 -1.11
CA ILE A 154 -1.73 6.71 -2.11
C ILE A 154 -2.52 5.59 -1.45
N SER A 155 -3.85 5.64 -1.61
CA SER A 155 -4.77 4.69 -1.03
C SER A 155 -5.28 3.70 -2.08
N SER A 156 -5.29 2.41 -1.76
CA SER A 156 -5.99 1.41 -2.55
C SER A 156 -7.49 1.45 -2.26
N MET A 157 -8.31 1.54 -3.30
CA MET A 157 -9.74 1.27 -3.16
C MET A 157 -10.03 -0.23 -3.29
N GLY A 158 -11.29 -0.63 -3.40
CA GLY A 158 -11.67 -2.04 -3.47
C GLY A 158 -11.19 -2.72 -4.75
N ALA A 159 -10.37 -3.75 -4.60
CA ALA A 159 -9.87 -4.59 -5.69
C ALA A 159 -10.67 -5.88 -5.89
N ALA A 160 -11.54 -6.24 -4.94
CA ALA A 160 -12.37 -7.43 -5.03
C ALA A 160 -13.45 -7.30 -6.11
N LEU A 161 -13.89 -8.45 -6.66
CA LEU A 161 -14.96 -8.56 -7.66
C LEU A 161 -14.64 -7.87 -8.99
N LYS A 162 -13.36 -7.64 -9.28
CA LYS A 162 -12.85 -7.08 -10.52
C LYS A 162 -12.09 -8.13 -11.30
N THR A 163 -12.15 -8.04 -12.62
CA THR A 163 -11.52 -8.98 -13.56
C THR A 163 -10.73 -8.28 -14.66
N ASP A 164 -11.12 -7.04 -15.00
CA ASP A 164 -10.50 -6.26 -16.07
C ASP A 164 -9.40 -5.34 -15.54
N VAL A 165 -8.15 -5.76 -15.74
CA VAL A 165 -6.98 -5.00 -15.31
C VAL A 165 -6.78 -3.71 -16.12
N SER A 166 -7.33 -3.59 -17.33
CA SER A 166 -7.22 -2.40 -18.17
C SER A 166 -7.97 -1.20 -17.60
N ARG A 167 -8.92 -1.46 -16.70
CA ARG A 167 -9.74 -0.44 -16.04
C ARG A 167 -9.17 0.05 -14.71
N ILE A 168 -7.99 -0.46 -14.31
CA ILE A 168 -7.31 -0.05 -13.08
C ILE A 168 -6.45 1.18 -13.36
N GLY A 169 -6.49 2.16 -12.46
CA GLY A 169 -5.62 3.34 -12.59
C GLY A 169 -5.67 4.27 -11.40
N LEU A 170 -4.75 5.24 -11.43
CA LEU A 170 -4.70 6.34 -10.48
C LEU A 170 -5.84 7.32 -10.76
N ARG A 171 -6.56 7.68 -9.72
CA ARG A 171 -7.66 8.65 -9.77
C ARG A 171 -7.67 9.53 -8.54
N ARG A 172 -8.27 10.70 -8.63
CA ARG A 172 -8.69 11.44 -7.44
C ARG A 172 -9.86 10.69 -6.79
N LEU A 173 -9.87 10.60 -5.46
CA LEU A 173 -10.92 9.90 -4.72
C LEU A 173 -12.33 10.42 -5.09
N SER A 174 -12.45 11.73 -5.36
CA SER A 174 -13.69 12.36 -5.80
C SER A 174 -14.22 11.84 -7.14
N ARG A 175 -13.34 11.26 -7.98
CA ARG A 175 -13.65 10.77 -9.35
C ARG A 175 -13.72 9.24 -9.43
N THR A 176 -13.75 8.55 -8.30
CA THR A 176 -13.87 7.08 -8.29
C THR A 176 -15.29 6.65 -8.57
N GLU A 177 -15.45 5.62 -9.37
CA GLU A 177 -16.73 5.05 -9.79
C GLU A 177 -16.76 3.53 -9.49
N ASN A 178 -17.93 2.93 -9.49
CA ASN A 178 -18.17 1.48 -9.43
C ASN A 178 -17.39 0.74 -8.31
N CYS A 179 -17.11 1.41 -7.20
CA CYS A 179 -16.43 0.86 -6.04
C CYS A 179 -17.19 1.22 -4.76
N SER A 180 -17.77 0.23 -4.09
CA SER A 180 -18.52 0.42 -2.85
C SER A 180 -17.65 0.99 -1.74
N LEU A 181 -16.44 0.46 -1.54
CA LEU A 181 -15.50 0.98 -0.55
C LEU A 181 -15.21 2.47 -0.80
N ALA A 182 -14.88 2.86 -2.04
CA ALA A 182 -14.61 4.25 -2.37
C ALA A 182 -15.82 5.17 -2.12
N ARG A 183 -17.05 4.69 -2.38
CA ARG A 183 -18.29 5.42 -2.08
C ARG A 183 -18.43 5.73 -0.60
N PHE A 184 -18.21 4.73 0.27
CA PHE A 184 -18.30 4.92 1.71
C PHE A 184 -17.14 5.77 2.26
N VAL A 185 -15.91 5.57 1.77
CA VAL A 185 -14.75 6.42 2.13
C VAL A 185 -15.03 7.88 1.77
N ARG A 186 -15.52 8.17 0.55
CA ARG A 186 -15.90 9.55 0.17
C ARG A 186 -16.93 10.17 1.10
N LYS A 187 -18.03 9.43 1.39
CA LYS A 187 -19.10 9.90 2.29
C LYS A 187 -18.54 10.26 3.67
N ARG A 188 -17.68 9.38 4.21
CA ARG A 188 -17.14 9.52 5.57
C ARG A 188 -16.10 10.63 5.67
N LEU A 189 -15.17 10.71 4.74
CA LEU A 189 -14.12 11.75 4.72
C LEU A 189 -14.71 13.14 4.49
N LYS A 190 -15.73 13.29 3.60
CA LYS A 190 -16.45 14.56 3.43
C LYS A 190 -17.09 15.03 4.74
N ARG A 191 -17.75 14.14 5.50
CA ARG A 191 -18.33 14.46 6.82
C ARG A 191 -17.30 14.93 7.84
N ARG A 192 -16.02 14.48 7.68
CA ARG A 192 -14.90 14.87 8.54
C ARG A 192 -14.15 16.11 8.02
N GLY A 193 -14.65 16.79 7.00
CA GLY A 193 -14.05 18.01 6.43
C GLY A 193 -12.79 17.77 5.62
N VAL A 194 -12.55 16.55 5.12
CA VAL A 194 -11.40 16.21 4.27
C VAL A 194 -11.73 16.50 2.80
N ASP A 195 -10.86 17.24 2.11
CA ASP A 195 -11.00 17.47 0.67
C ASP A 195 -10.60 16.23 -0.14
N ILE A 196 -11.61 15.46 -0.51
CA ILE A 196 -11.43 14.23 -1.30
C ILE A 196 -10.93 14.46 -2.73
N GLY A 197 -10.97 15.72 -3.21
CA GLY A 197 -10.40 16.12 -4.51
C GLY A 197 -8.88 16.13 -4.50
N LYS A 198 -8.24 16.24 -3.33
CA LYS A 198 -6.78 16.22 -3.19
C LYS A 198 -6.21 14.82 -3.00
N ILE A 199 -7.04 13.83 -2.63
CA ILE A 199 -6.59 12.48 -2.36
C ILE A 199 -6.43 11.68 -3.64
N VAL A 200 -5.24 11.09 -3.84
CA VAL A 200 -4.94 10.15 -4.91
C VAL A 200 -5.18 8.72 -4.43
N CYS A 201 -5.84 7.93 -5.26
CA CYS A 201 -6.07 6.52 -4.99
C CYS A 201 -5.96 5.68 -6.26
N VAL A 202 -5.74 4.37 -6.09
CA VAL A 202 -5.89 3.38 -7.17
C VAL A 202 -7.28 2.77 -7.06
N SER A 203 -8.01 2.75 -8.16
CA SER A 203 -9.33 2.13 -8.27
C SER A 203 -9.57 1.60 -9.67
N SER A 204 -10.53 0.66 -9.80
CA SER A 204 -11.09 0.22 -11.07
C SER A 204 -12.48 0.80 -11.24
N ASP A 205 -12.82 1.27 -12.43
CA ASP A 205 -14.17 1.71 -12.83
C ASP A 205 -15.01 0.58 -13.47
N GLU A 206 -14.53 -0.64 -13.45
CA GLU A 206 -15.28 -1.82 -13.84
C GLU A 206 -16.59 -1.93 -13.05
N GLN A 207 -17.71 -2.19 -13.73
CA GLN A 207 -18.99 -2.40 -13.06
C GLN A 207 -19.02 -3.79 -12.40
N VAL A 208 -19.54 -3.83 -11.18
CA VAL A 208 -19.76 -5.09 -10.45
C VAL A 208 -21.24 -5.41 -10.46
N ASN A 209 -21.60 -6.52 -11.10
CA ASN A 209 -22.99 -6.98 -11.21
C ASN A 209 -23.43 -7.80 -9.99
N LEU A 210 -23.14 -7.33 -8.79
CA LEU A 210 -23.59 -7.96 -7.54
C LEU A 210 -24.46 -6.99 -6.75
N PRO A 211 -25.45 -7.50 -5.97
CA PRO A 211 -26.27 -6.66 -5.13
C PRO A 211 -25.39 -5.84 -4.17
N ALA A 212 -25.61 -4.53 -4.10
CA ALA A 212 -24.82 -3.63 -3.25
C ALA A 212 -24.88 -4.00 -1.75
N THR A 213 -25.97 -4.63 -1.32
CA THR A 213 -26.17 -5.16 0.04
C THR A 213 -25.27 -6.33 0.40
N ALA A 214 -24.69 -7.02 -0.61
CA ALA A 214 -23.76 -8.12 -0.38
C ALA A 214 -22.34 -7.64 -0.04
N LEU A 215 -22.04 -6.35 -0.16
CA LEU A 215 -20.68 -5.82 -0.13
C LEU A 215 -20.32 -5.08 1.15
N PHE A 216 -21.25 -4.35 1.77
CA PHE A 216 -21.04 -3.61 3.02
C PHE A 216 -22.37 -3.35 3.73
N ASP A 217 -22.40 -3.57 5.04
CA ASP A 217 -23.56 -3.22 5.89
C ASP A 217 -23.51 -1.72 6.22
N ASP A 218 -24.60 -0.99 5.96
CA ASP A 218 -24.72 0.47 6.19
C ASP A 218 -24.86 0.85 7.68
N ASN A 219 -24.79 -0.09 8.61
CA ASN A 219 -24.95 0.20 10.04
C ASN A 219 -23.76 0.98 10.61
N GLU A 220 -23.97 2.26 10.85
CA GLU A 220 -23.02 3.25 11.35
C GLU A 220 -22.50 2.96 12.79
N ASN A 221 -22.96 1.89 13.45
CA ASN A 221 -22.69 1.62 14.88
C ASN A 221 -21.59 0.60 15.15
N ASP A 222 -20.84 0.12 14.14
CA ASP A 222 -19.74 -0.80 14.41
C ASP A 222 -18.49 -0.05 14.90
N ALA A 223 -18.52 0.32 16.18
CA ALA A 223 -17.37 0.79 16.96
C ALA A 223 -16.39 -0.35 17.31
N ASN A 224 -16.67 -1.61 16.92
CA ASN A 224 -15.82 -2.74 17.23
C ASN A 224 -15.10 -3.27 16.00
N PRO A 225 -13.76 -3.42 16.07
CA PRO A 225 -12.99 -4.11 15.04
C PRO A 225 -13.44 -5.57 14.98
N VAL A 226 -14.06 -5.97 13.87
CA VAL A 226 -14.35 -7.37 13.64
C VAL A 226 -13.05 -8.06 13.30
N VAL A 227 -12.42 -8.64 14.31
CA VAL A 227 -11.30 -9.56 14.16
C VAL A 227 -11.79 -10.74 13.31
N SER A 228 -11.03 -11.14 12.31
CA SER A 228 -11.24 -12.38 11.58
C SER A 228 -11.28 -13.53 12.60
N GLY A 229 -12.45 -14.14 12.79
CA GLY A 229 -12.71 -15.09 13.88
C GLY A 229 -13.71 -14.62 14.93
N GLY A 230 -14.28 -13.42 14.77
CA GLY A 230 -15.15 -12.78 15.76
C GLY A 230 -16.50 -13.46 15.97
N ARG A 231 -16.80 -13.71 17.23
CA ARG A 231 -17.98 -14.35 17.81
C ARG A 231 -19.28 -13.52 17.76
N ASN A 232 -19.51 -12.68 16.79
CA ASN A 232 -20.75 -11.92 16.67
C ASN A 232 -21.40 -12.11 15.29
N GLY A 233 -22.00 -13.26 15.07
CA GLY A 233 -23.21 -13.55 14.28
C GLY A 233 -23.40 -13.02 12.86
N ARG A 234 -22.56 -12.12 12.34
CA ARG A 234 -22.68 -11.60 10.98
C ARG A 234 -21.74 -12.36 10.04
N LYS A 235 -22.32 -13.14 9.14
CA LYS A 235 -21.56 -13.79 8.05
C LYS A 235 -20.97 -12.72 7.15
N ARG A 236 -19.65 -12.53 7.19
CA ARG A 236 -18.93 -11.79 6.14
C ARG A 236 -19.09 -12.57 4.83
N LEU A 237 -19.61 -11.93 3.80
CA LEU A 237 -19.65 -12.51 2.48
C LEU A 237 -18.23 -12.62 1.94
N THR A 238 -17.80 -13.83 1.56
CA THR A 238 -16.52 -14.03 0.89
C THR A 238 -16.58 -13.41 -0.50
N MET A 239 -15.77 -12.39 -0.74
CA MET A 239 -15.69 -11.73 -2.03
C MET A 239 -14.65 -12.40 -2.92
N GLY A 240 -15.02 -12.67 -4.18
CA GLY A 240 -14.08 -13.17 -5.19
C GLY A 240 -12.96 -12.16 -5.46
N SER A 241 -11.74 -12.66 -5.70
CA SER A 241 -10.59 -11.82 -6.03
C SER A 241 -9.61 -12.58 -6.92
N LEU A 242 -9.01 -11.86 -7.88
CA LEU A 242 -7.97 -12.38 -8.77
C LEU A 242 -6.60 -11.81 -8.38
N PRO A 243 -5.52 -12.62 -8.42
CA PRO A 243 -4.17 -12.16 -8.12
C PRO A 243 -3.71 -11.06 -9.07
N THR A 244 -4.07 -11.14 -10.35
CA THR A 244 -3.72 -10.13 -11.37
C THR A 244 -4.25 -8.75 -11.02
N VAL A 245 -5.50 -8.66 -10.58
CA VAL A 245 -6.14 -7.39 -10.21
C VAL A 245 -5.46 -6.78 -9.00
N THR A 246 -5.31 -7.54 -7.92
CA THR A 246 -4.67 -7.05 -6.68
C THR A 246 -3.22 -6.69 -6.89
N ALA A 247 -2.49 -7.44 -7.73
CA ALA A 247 -1.12 -7.14 -8.13
C ALA A 247 -1.02 -5.79 -8.83
N ILE A 248 -1.84 -5.55 -9.85
CA ILE A 248 -1.82 -4.28 -10.60
C ILE A 248 -2.18 -3.09 -9.69
N PHE A 249 -3.11 -3.24 -8.75
CA PHE A 249 -3.35 -2.20 -7.75
C PHE A 249 -2.08 -1.86 -6.96
N GLY A 250 -1.39 -2.87 -6.41
CA GLY A 250 -0.16 -2.68 -5.63
C GLY A 250 0.98 -2.09 -6.45
N LEU A 251 1.23 -2.64 -7.65
CA LEU A 251 2.27 -2.18 -8.57
C LEU A 251 2.03 -0.75 -9.06
N THR A 252 0.77 -0.36 -9.31
CA THR A 252 0.40 1.01 -9.69
C THR A 252 0.70 2.00 -8.57
N ILE A 253 0.38 1.65 -7.31
CA ILE A 253 0.73 2.47 -6.15
C ILE A 253 2.25 2.65 -6.05
N ALA A 254 2.98 1.55 -6.05
CA ALA A 254 4.43 1.58 -5.93
C ALA A 254 5.08 2.36 -7.09
N GLY A 255 4.63 2.17 -8.32
CA GLY A 255 5.14 2.87 -9.50
C GLY A 255 5.00 4.39 -9.39
N GLU A 256 3.84 4.89 -8.91
CA GLU A 256 3.65 6.32 -8.70
C GLU A 256 4.50 6.86 -7.55
N ILE A 257 4.65 6.12 -6.45
CA ILE A 257 5.52 6.50 -5.33
C ILE A 257 6.98 6.58 -5.78
N ILE A 258 7.49 5.56 -6.47
CA ILE A 258 8.85 5.51 -7.00
C ILE A 258 9.10 6.72 -7.92
N LYS A 259 8.17 6.99 -8.83
CA LYS A 259 8.24 8.14 -9.73
C LYS A 259 8.29 9.47 -8.98
N ASN A 260 7.44 9.64 -7.98
CA ASN A 260 7.37 10.89 -7.21
C ASN A 260 8.62 11.11 -6.35
N ILE A 261 9.14 10.07 -5.71
CA ILE A 261 10.38 10.15 -4.92
C ILE A 261 11.57 10.43 -5.83
N SER A 262 11.71 9.69 -6.93
CA SER A 262 12.86 9.81 -7.82
C SER A 262 12.95 11.17 -8.56
N ARG A 263 11.84 11.90 -8.75
CA ARG A 263 11.75 13.17 -9.48
C ARG A 263 11.68 14.43 -8.62
N ARG A 264 11.72 14.35 -7.29
CA ARG A 264 11.43 15.46 -6.36
C ARG A 264 12.33 16.71 -6.50
N ALA A 265 13.40 16.69 -7.31
CA ALA A 265 14.33 17.81 -7.47
C ALA A 265 13.94 18.85 -8.55
N ASP A 266 12.96 18.58 -9.42
CA ASP A 266 12.66 19.47 -10.56
C ASP A 266 11.54 20.48 -10.28
N SER A 267 10.95 20.51 -9.09
CA SER A 267 9.84 21.39 -8.72
C SER A 267 10.21 22.60 -7.84
N GLU A 268 11.49 22.79 -7.52
CA GLU A 268 11.99 23.93 -6.73
C GLU A 268 12.93 24.84 -7.52
N ARG A 269 12.86 24.82 -8.86
CA ARG A 269 13.56 25.80 -9.71
C ARG A 269 12.60 26.65 -10.50
#